data_024ffd9ad56dd6573f47859d5526f590
#
_entry.id   024ffd9ad56dd6573f47859d5526f590
#
_cell.length_a   1.000
_cell.length_b   1.000
_cell.length_c   1.000
_cell.angle_alpha   90.00
_cell.angle_beta   90.00
_cell.angle_gamma   90.00
#
_symmetry.space_group_name_H-M   'P 1'
#
loop_
_entity.id
_entity.type
_entity.pdbx_description
1 polymer ?
#
loop_
_entity_poly.entity_id
_entity_poly.type
_entity_poly.pdbx_seq_one_letter_code
_entity_poly.pdbx_strand_id
1 'polypeptide(L)'
;MKMRIAALAIGALFAVLTGATAWAADKDAAPPPVSTDPQTTSASYGDWILNCVRSQDGSSRVCEIVQTFQIQGQQGPFARLAIGHVGAKDPLRATFDVAPNISFPSTVKLALDDKDTQPVELTWKKCVPGAGCFADAELKEDVLKRWKAQTGNGRITMKDSTGHDVAVPFSFRGLPQALDGLAKS
;
A
#
# COMPACT_ATOMS: atom_id res chain seq x y z
N MET A 1 67.21 -39.35 -2.75
CA MET A 1 67.13 -40.68 -2.14
C MET A 1 65.93 -41.37 -2.74
N LYS A 2 66.16 -42.41 -3.47
CA LYS A 2 65.16 -43.21 -4.22
C LYS A 2 64.47 -44.16 -3.24
N MET A 3 63.13 -44.27 -3.32
CA MET A 3 62.48 -45.52 -2.92
C MET A 3 61.21 -45.77 -3.73
N ARG A 4 61.28 -46.80 -4.53
CA ARG A 4 60.23 -47.47 -5.26
C ARG A 4 59.54 -48.45 -4.29
N ILE A 5 58.26 -48.71 -4.42
CA ILE A 5 57.56 -49.97 -4.14
C ILE A 5 56.11 -49.74 -4.64
N ALA A 6 55.68 -50.27 -5.70
CA ALA A 6 55.07 -51.61 -5.98
C ALA A 6 53.53 -51.60 -5.81
N ALA A 7 52.92 -51.95 -6.92
CA ALA A 7 51.51 -52.11 -7.16
C ALA A 7 50.88 -53.29 -6.40
N LEU A 8 49.59 -53.17 -6.07
CA LEU A 8 48.69 -54.32 -5.92
C LEU A 8 47.29 -53.87 -6.38
N ALA A 9 46.85 -54.48 -7.45
CA ALA A 9 45.52 -54.40 -7.99
C ALA A 9 44.60 -55.39 -7.22
N ILE A 10 43.49 -54.89 -6.72
CA ILE A 10 42.37 -55.73 -6.27
C ILE A 10 41.12 -55.14 -6.93
N GLY A 11 40.60 -55.88 -7.91
CA GLY A 11 39.32 -55.61 -8.53
C GLY A 11 38.18 -55.92 -7.60
N ALA A 12 37.28 -55.00 -7.43
CA ALA A 12 35.95 -55.24 -6.84
C ALA A 12 34.92 -54.75 -7.85
N LEU A 13 34.24 -55.75 -8.41
CA LEU A 13 33.09 -55.59 -9.27
C LEU A 13 31.92 -55.06 -8.42
N PHE A 14 31.59 -53.78 -8.51
CA PHE A 14 30.35 -53.27 -7.96
C PHE A 14 29.29 -53.24 -9.06
N ALA A 15 28.35 -54.15 -8.97
CA ALA A 15 27.11 -54.12 -9.75
C ALA A 15 26.24 -52.96 -9.24
N VAL A 16 26.15 -51.88 -10.03
CA VAL A 16 25.23 -50.77 -9.78
C VAL A 16 23.83 -51.18 -10.24
N LEU A 17 22.96 -51.53 -9.31
CA LEU A 17 21.51 -51.59 -9.56
C LEU A 17 21.01 -50.16 -9.67
N THR A 18 20.79 -49.69 -10.89
CA THR A 18 20.06 -48.43 -11.16
C THR A 18 18.55 -48.71 -10.95
N GLY A 19 18.06 -48.45 -9.72
CA GLY A 19 16.63 -48.38 -9.45
C GLY A 19 16.08 -47.11 -10.10
N ALA A 20 15.39 -47.23 -11.23
CA ALA A 20 14.60 -46.18 -11.81
C ALA A 20 13.36 -45.96 -10.92
N THR A 21 13.40 -44.95 -10.03
CA THR A 21 12.19 -44.44 -9.38
C THR A 21 11.37 -43.70 -10.43
N ALA A 22 10.37 -44.34 -10.97
CA ALA A 22 9.34 -43.69 -11.76
C ALA A 22 8.58 -42.75 -10.84
N TRP A 23 8.79 -41.45 -10.99
CA TRP A 23 7.92 -40.44 -10.42
C TRP A 23 6.61 -40.52 -11.19
N ALA A 24 5.60 -41.13 -10.56
CA ALA A 24 4.22 -41.02 -11.04
C ALA A 24 3.82 -39.56 -10.94
N ALA A 25 3.82 -38.83 -12.07
CA ALA A 25 3.18 -37.55 -12.18
C ALA A 25 1.67 -37.76 -11.98
N ASP A 26 1.15 -37.29 -10.87
CA ASP A 26 -0.28 -37.28 -10.60
C ASP A 26 -0.93 -36.33 -11.62
N LYS A 27 -1.52 -36.94 -12.68
CA LYS A 27 -2.09 -36.21 -13.83
C LYS A 27 -3.52 -35.73 -13.62
N ASP A 28 -4.10 -36.01 -12.44
CA ASP A 28 -5.52 -35.75 -12.20
C ASP A 28 -5.86 -34.70 -11.13
N ALA A 29 -4.88 -33.91 -10.69
CA ALA A 29 -5.23 -32.74 -9.90
C ALA A 29 -5.81 -31.66 -10.83
N ALA A 30 -7.12 -31.57 -10.90
CA ALA A 30 -7.78 -30.42 -11.55
C ALA A 30 -7.22 -29.14 -10.95
N PRO A 31 -6.88 -28.12 -11.79
CA PRO A 31 -6.40 -26.85 -11.27
C PRO A 31 -7.46 -26.31 -10.28
N PRO A 32 -7.03 -25.71 -9.16
CA PRO A 32 -7.98 -25.15 -8.19
C PRO A 32 -8.91 -24.18 -8.91
N PRO A 33 -10.21 -24.18 -8.57
CA PRO A 33 -11.17 -23.29 -9.21
C PRO A 33 -10.70 -21.85 -9.05
N VAL A 34 -10.46 -21.18 -10.17
CA VAL A 34 -10.13 -19.75 -10.19
C VAL A 34 -11.39 -19.02 -9.74
N SER A 35 -11.30 -18.26 -8.66
CA SER A 35 -12.39 -17.40 -8.23
C SER A 35 -12.74 -16.46 -9.38
N THR A 36 -13.99 -16.48 -9.82
CA THR A 36 -14.50 -15.54 -10.86
C THR A 36 -14.68 -14.13 -10.34
N ASP A 37 -14.59 -13.95 -9.02
CA ASP A 37 -14.76 -12.68 -8.34
C ASP A 37 -13.40 -12.17 -7.84
N PRO A 38 -12.87 -11.06 -8.39
CA PRO A 38 -11.53 -10.59 -8.07
C PRO A 38 -11.44 -10.18 -6.60
N GLN A 39 -10.37 -10.62 -5.92
CA GLN A 39 -10.07 -10.22 -4.52
C GLN A 39 -9.79 -8.73 -4.40
N THR A 40 -9.26 -8.12 -5.46
CA THR A 40 -8.94 -6.69 -5.50
C THR A 40 -9.46 -6.10 -6.79
N THR A 41 -10.11 -4.94 -6.70
CA THR A 41 -10.54 -4.14 -7.86
C THR A 41 -10.02 -2.72 -7.73
N SER A 42 -9.67 -2.10 -8.87
CA SER A 42 -9.18 -0.72 -8.91
C SER A 42 -9.86 0.05 -10.03
N ALA A 43 -10.10 1.35 -9.80
CA ALA A 43 -10.58 2.29 -10.80
C ALA A 43 -9.87 3.64 -10.65
N SER A 44 -9.51 4.28 -11.77
CA SER A 44 -8.80 5.55 -11.76
C SER A 44 -9.74 6.71 -12.04
N TYR A 45 -9.62 7.77 -11.27
CA TYR A 45 -10.36 9.03 -11.39
C TYR A 45 -9.40 10.20 -11.31
N GLY A 46 -8.91 10.67 -12.46
CA GLY A 46 -7.89 11.72 -12.47
C GLY A 46 -6.61 11.29 -11.73
N ASP A 47 -6.29 11.98 -10.64
CA ASP A 47 -5.12 11.69 -9.81
C ASP A 47 -5.44 10.78 -8.61
N TRP A 48 -6.66 10.25 -8.53
CA TRP A 48 -7.12 9.36 -7.49
C TRP A 48 -7.38 7.96 -8.00
N ILE A 49 -7.07 6.96 -7.19
CA ILE A 49 -7.32 5.56 -7.48
C ILE A 49 -8.26 5.03 -6.40
N LEU A 50 -9.42 4.52 -6.81
CA LEU A 50 -10.29 3.73 -5.95
C LEU A 50 -9.77 2.30 -5.92
N ASN A 51 -9.42 1.81 -4.74
CA ASN A 51 -9.04 0.44 -4.49
C ASN A 51 -10.05 -0.22 -3.56
N CYS A 52 -10.51 -1.38 -3.93
CA CYS A 52 -11.37 -2.21 -3.08
C CYS A 52 -10.74 -3.58 -2.89
N VAL A 53 -10.69 -4.04 -1.65
CA VAL A 53 -10.19 -5.36 -1.28
C VAL A 53 -11.32 -6.13 -0.60
N ARG A 54 -11.54 -7.36 -1.03
CA ARG A 54 -12.49 -8.28 -0.39
C ARG A 54 -11.80 -8.97 0.78
N SER A 55 -12.50 -9.12 1.89
CA SER A 55 -12.04 -9.94 3.01
C SER A 55 -11.83 -11.39 2.57
N GLN A 56 -10.92 -12.11 3.23
CA GLN A 56 -10.60 -13.50 2.87
C GLN A 56 -11.81 -14.44 2.93
N ASP A 57 -12.74 -14.17 3.81
CA ASP A 57 -14.01 -14.90 3.96
C ASP A 57 -15.09 -14.49 2.96
N GLY A 58 -14.81 -13.47 2.12
CA GLY A 58 -15.75 -12.94 1.13
C GLY A 58 -16.93 -12.16 1.71
N SER A 59 -17.01 -12.00 3.03
CA SER A 59 -18.17 -11.42 3.71
C SER A 59 -18.25 -9.89 3.59
N SER A 60 -17.13 -9.23 3.38
CA SER A 60 -17.05 -7.77 3.32
C SER A 60 -16.08 -7.29 2.24
N ARG A 61 -16.28 -6.05 1.84
CA ARG A 61 -15.41 -5.33 0.93
C ARG A 61 -15.00 -4.03 1.61
N VAL A 62 -13.71 -3.73 1.62
CA VAL A 62 -13.16 -2.47 2.13
C VAL A 62 -12.63 -1.69 0.94
N CYS A 63 -13.11 -0.47 0.78
CA CYS A 63 -12.73 0.41 -0.31
C CYS A 63 -12.13 1.71 0.23
N GLU A 64 -11.13 2.23 -0.48
CA GLU A 64 -10.52 3.53 -0.23
C GLU A 64 -10.15 4.20 -1.55
N ILE A 65 -10.17 5.51 -1.60
CA ILE A 65 -9.54 6.27 -2.68
C ILE A 65 -8.19 6.79 -2.21
N VAL A 66 -7.19 6.68 -3.08
CA VAL A 66 -5.80 6.99 -2.71
C VAL A 66 -5.14 7.90 -3.73
N GLN A 67 -4.25 8.75 -3.22
CA GLN A 67 -3.25 9.48 -3.99
C GLN A 67 -1.88 9.20 -3.39
N THR A 68 -0.91 8.80 -4.22
CA THR A 68 0.45 8.48 -3.79
C THR A 68 1.42 9.57 -4.21
N PHE A 69 2.41 9.83 -3.38
CA PHE A 69 3.42 10.87 -3.58
C PHE A 69 4.79 10.23 -3.71
N GLN A 70 5.54 10.65 -4.72
CA GLN A 70 6.88 10.16 -4.99
C GLN A 70 7.88 11.31 -4.97
N ILE A 71 9.08 11.05 -4.50
CA ILE A 71 10.21 11.95 -4.64
C ILE A 71 10.98 11.53 -5.87
N GLN A 72 11.29 12.49 -6.74
CA GLN A 72 12.06 12.22 -7.94
C GLN A 72 13.42 11.58 -7.59
N GLY A 73 13.76 10.47 -8.26
CA GLY A 73 14.98 9.72 -8.02
C GLY A 73 14.92 8.69 -6.89
N GLN A 74 13.79 8.58 -6.16
CA GLN A 74 13.57 7.51 -5.18
C GLN A 74 12.69 6.40 -5.75
N GLN A 75 12.95 5.16 -5.34
CA GLN A 75 12.09 4.03 -5.68
C GLN A 75 10.91 3.95 -4.70
N GLY A 76 9.70 3.87 -5.27
CA GLY A 76 8.46 3.76 -4.50
C GLY A 76 7.93 5.08 -3.94
N PRO A 77 6.68 5.07 -3.43
CA PRO A 77 6.07 6.23 -2.83
C PRO A 77 6.70 6.56 -1.46
N PHE A 78 6.92 7.84 -1.17
CA PHE A 78 7.36 8.28 0.14
C PHE A 78 6.18 8.55 1.08
N ALA A 79 5.00 8.87 0.52
CA ALA A 79 3.78 9.13 1.27
C ALA A 79 2.52 8.76 0.48
N ARG A 80 1.41 8.60 1.19
CA ARG A 80 0.10 8.29 0.64
C ARG A 80 -0.98 9.04 1.41
N LEU A 81 -1.95 9.61 0.70
CA LEU A 81 -3.21 10.12 1.24
C LEU A 81 -4.33 9.18 0.81
N ALA A 82 -5.02 8.59 1.78
CA ALA A 82 -6.16 7.71 1.57
C ALA A 82 -7.42 8.31 2.18
N ILE A 83 -8.57 8.12 1.53
CA ILE A 83 -9.88 8.47 2.06
C ILE A 83 -10.76 7.24 1.97
N GLY A 84 -11.33 6.82 3.11
CA GLY A 84 -12.14 5.63 3.19
C GLY A 84 -12.82 5.47 4.54
N HIS A 85 -13.58 4.39 4.68
CA HIS A 85 -14.16 3.98 5.95
C HIS A 85 -13.29 2.90 6.59
N VAL A 86 -13.02 2.98 7.89
CA VAL A 86 -12.30 1.93 8.62
C VAL A 86 -13.20 0.70 8.79
N GLY A 87 -14.46 0.91 9.04
CA GLY A 87 -15.52 -0.11 9.05
C GLY A 87 -16.77 0.40 8.34
N ALA A 88 -17.65 -0.50 7.94
CA ALA A 88 -18.83 -0.20 7.10
C ALA A 88 -19.78 0.87 7.66
N LYS A 89 -19.74 1.11 8.97
CA LYS A 89 -20.59 2.11 9.67
C LYS A 89 -19.79 3.29 10.22
N ASP A 90 -18.47 3.27 10.04
CA ASP A 90 -17.60 4.34 10.54
C ASP A 90 -17.70 5.58 9.64
N PRO A 91 -17.45 6.77 10.19
CA PRO A 91 -17.37 7.98 9.38
C PRO A 91 -16.23 7.90 8.38
N LEU A 92 -16.35 8.65 7.30
CA LEU A 92 -15.29 8.78 6.30
C LEU A 92 -14.07 9.47 6.93
N ARG A 93 -12.89 8.93 6.71
CA ARG A 93 -11.64 9.43 7.26
C ARG A 93 -10.62 9.70 6.17
N ALA A 94 -9.83 10.76 6.37
CA ALA A 94 -8.57 10.92 5.67
C ALA A 94 -7.47 10.29 6.50
N THR A 95 -6.65 9.46 5.87
CA THR A 95 -5.44 8.86 6.46
C THR A 95 -4.25 9.26 5.62
N PHE A 96 -3.25 9.85 6.26
CA PHE A 96 -1.96 10.15 5.63
C PHE A 96 -0.91 9.23 6.21
N ASP A 97 -0.22 8.50 5.35
CA ASP A 97 0.93 7.69 5.74
C ASP A 97 2.21 8.17 5.04
N VAL A 98 3.31 8.13 5.77
CA VAL A 98 4.61 8.61 5.32
C VAL A 98 5.73 7.78 5.94
N ALA A 99 6.88 7.70 5.25
CA ALA A 99 8.09 7.09 5.80
C ALA A 99 8.44 7.69 7.19
N PRO A 100 9.03 6.90 8.11
CA PRO A 100 9.30 7.35 9.48
C PRO A 100 10.40 8.43 9.50
N ASN A 101 10.02 9.67 9.27
CA ASN A 101 10.87 10.86 9.36
C ASN A 101 10.01 12.05 9.77
N ILE A 102 9.38 11.97 10.94
CA ILE A 102 8.45 12.98 11.45
C ILE A 102 8.81 13.40 12.87
N SER A 103 8.41 14.60 13.25
CA SER A 103 8.60 15.16 14.60
C SER A 103 7.33 15.04 15.45
N PHE A 104 7.51 14.71 16.72
CA PHE A 104 6.47 14.76 17.75
C PHE A 104 6.78 15.80 18.83
N PRO A 105 5.76 16.50 19.38
CA PRO A 105 4.36 16.51 18.95
C PRO A 105 4.17 17.40 17.70
N SER A 106 3.44 16.90 16.71
CA SER A 106 3.05 17.67 15.52
C SER A 106 1.76 17.08 14.94
N THR A 107 1.18 17.76 13.96
CA THR A 107 0.02 17.28 13.18
C THR A 107 0.33 17.38 11.69
N VAL A 108 -0.49 16.71 10.89
CA VAL A 108 -0.52 16.89 9.43
C VAL A 108 -1.69 17.80 9.10
N LYS A 109 -1.48 18.81 8.26
CA LYS A 109 -2.53 19.73 7.83
C LYS A 109 -2.80 19.56 6.35
N LEU A 110 -4.07 19.37 6.00
CA LEU A 110 -4.56 19.33 4.62
C LEU A 110 -5.31 20.64 4.35
N ALA A 111 -4.71 21.54 3.58
CA ALA A 111 -5.26 22.85 3.25
C ALA A 111 -5.65 22.92 1.78
N LEU A 112 -6.67 23.72 1.44
CA LEU A 112 -7.07 23.97 0.04
C LEU A 112 -5.99 24.76 -0.69
N ASP A 113 -5.42 25.76 -0.01
CA ASP A 113 -4.33 26.63 -0.48
C ASP A 113 -3.62 27.25 0.71
N ASP A 114 -2.72 28.21 0.46
CA ASP A 114 -1.97 28.93 1.50
C ASP A 114 -2.82 29.89 2.34
N LYS A 115 -4.05 30.16 1.92
CA LYS A 115 -4.99 31.08 2.59
C LYS A 115 -6.12 30.32 3.30
N ASP A 116 -6.12 28.99 3.25
CA ASP A 116 -7.15 28.19 3.90
C ASP A 116 -7.08 28.37 5.42
N THR A 117 -8.10 29.00 5.98
CA THR A 117 -8.23 29.25 7.43
C THR A 117 -8.83 28.07 8.19
N GLN A 118 -9.26 27.02 7.47
CA GLN A 118 -9.92 25.84 8.02
C GLN A 118 -9.31 24.54 7.44
N PRO A 119 -7.98 24.34 7.58
CA PRO A 119 -7.36 23.11 7.14
C PRO A 119 -7.89 21.92 7.95
N VAL A 120 -7.87 20.73 7.35
CA VAL A 120 -8.14 19.50 8.08
C VAL A 120 -6.84 19.09 8.79
N GLU A 121 -6.89 18.97 10.12
CA GLU A 121 -5.77 18.54 10.92
C GLU A 121 -5.87 17.03 11.23
N LEU A 122 -4.88 16.27 10.77
CA LEU A 122 -4.74 14.85 11.07
C LEU A 122 -3.76 14.68 12.24
N THR A 123 -4.17 13.86 13.19
CA THR A 123 -3.36 13.53 14.37
C THR A 123 -2.60 12.23 14.11
N TRP A 124 -1.30 12.23 14.43
CA TRP A 124 -0.49 11.01 14.38
C TRP A 124 -1.01 9.96 15.37
N LYS A 125 -1.23 8.75 14.88
CA LYS A 125 -1.75 7.61 15.67
C LYS A 125 -0.67 6.61 16.03
N LYS A 126 0.16 6.27 15.08
CA LYS A 126 1.21 5.26 15.25
C LYS A 126 2.26 5.35 14.17
N CYS A 127 3.46 4.88 14.51
CA CYS A 127 4.48 4.52 13.52
C CYS A 127 4.71 3.00 13.62
N VAL A 128 4.73 2.33 12.47
CA VAL A 128 4.92 0.88 12.38
C VAL A 128 6.24 0.63 11.64
N PRO A 129 7.20 -0.09 12.25
CA PRO A 129 8.45 -0.43 11.58
C PRO A 129 8.20 -1.10 10.22
N GLY A 130 8.86 -0.60 9.18
CA GLY A 130 8.72 -1.10 7.81
C GLY A 130 7.45 -0.69 7.06
N ALA A 131 6.46 -0.05 7.73
CA ALA A 131 5.23 0.39 7.10
C ALA A 131 5.04 1.92 7.09
N GLY A 132 5.64 2.65 8.05
CA GLY A 132 5.54 4.11 8.12
C GLY A 132 4.78 4.65 9.33
N CYS A 133 4.56 5.96 9.33
CA CYS A 133 3.80 6.68 10.35
C CYS A 133 2.45 7.10 9.79
N PHE A 134 1.39 6.93 10.58
CA PHE A 134 0.01 7.12 10.18
C PHE A 134 -0.65 8.23 11.00
N ALA A 135 -1.20 9.22 10.29
CA ALA A 135 -2.05 10.26 10.85
C ALA A 135 -3.44 10.17 10.24
N ASP A 136 -4.49 10.42 11.02
CA ASP A 136 -5.84 10.42 10.50
C ASP A 136 -6.73 11.49 11.13
N ALA A 137 -7.82 11.83 10.42
CA ALA A 137 -8.94 12.63 10.89
C ALA A 137 -10.24 12.20 10.21
N GLU A 138 -11.35 12.44 10.88
CA GLU A 138 -12.67 12.34 10.28
C GLU A 138 -12.90 13.47 9.28
N LEU A 139 -13.47 13.15 8.11
CA LEU A 139 -13.88 14.10 7.11
C LEU A 139 -15.36 14.43 7.24
N LYS A 140 -15.65 15.63 7.73
CA LYS A 140 -17.00 16.15 7.84
C LYS A 140 -17.58 16.53 6.48
N GLU A 141 -18.89 16.57 6.37
CA GLU A 141 -19.59 16.90 5.12
C GLU A 141 -19.24 18.28 4.55
N ASP A 142 -19.05 19.29 5.43
CA ASP A 142 -18.64 20.62 5.02
C ASP A 142 -17.25 20.65 4.38
N VAL A 143 -16.32 19.85 4.91
CA VAL A 143 -14.98 19.66 4.32
C VAL A 143 -15.10 19.01 2.96
N LEU A 144 -15.85 17.91 2.87
CA LEU A 144 -16.06 17.18 1.60
C LEU A 144 -16.70 18.09 0.54
N LYS A 145 -17.67 18.91 0.92
CA LYS A 145 -18.30 19.89 0.03
C LYS A 145 -17.29 20.92 -0.48
N ARG A 146 -16.43 21.46 0.42
CA ARG A 146 -15.37 22.40 0.04
C ARG A 146 -14.36 21.75 -0.92
N TRP A 147 -13.95 20.52 -0.64
CA TRP A 147 -12.98 19.79 -1.44
C TRP A 147 -13.53 19.40 -2.81
N LYS A 148 -14.78 18.96 -2.91
CA LYS A 148 -15.45 18.63 -4.18
C LYS A 148 -15.58 19.85 -5.11
N ALA A 149 -15.56 21.07 -4.58
CA ALA A 149 -15.60 22.31 -5.37
C ALA A 149 -14.24 22.75 -5.92
N GLN A 150 -13.15 22.07 -5.55
CA GLN A 150 -11.80 22.38 -5.99
C GLN A 150 -11.42 21.63 -7.26
N THR A 151 -10.56 22.24 -8.09
CA THR A 151 -10.04 21.62 -9.32
C THR A 151 -8.52 21.64 -9.41
N GLY A 152 -7.87 22.41 -8.53
CA GLY A 152 -6.41 22.58 -8.50
C GLY A 152 -5.73 21.63 -7.52
N ASN A 153 -4.69 22.13 -6.89
CA ASN A 153 -3.94 21.42 -5.87
C ASN A 153 -4.17 22.05 -4.50
N GLY A 154 -4.34 21.21 -3.49
CA GLY A 154 -4.19 21.55 -2.11
C GLY A 154 -2.77 21.30 -1.63
N ARG A 155 -2.56 21.49 -0.33
CA ARG A 155 -1.26 21.33 0.32
C ARG A 155 -1.37 20.44 1.56
N ILE A 156 -0.50 19.46 1.65
CA ILE A 156 -0.23 18.72 2.87
C ILE A 156 0.99 19.33 3.53
N THR A 157 0.89 19.72 4.80
CA THR A 157 2.02 20.24 5.57
C THR A 157 2.23 19.38 6.81
N MET A 158 3.47 19.02 7.07
CA MET A 158 3.90 18.26 8.26
C MET A 158 5.29 18.71 8.69
N LYS A 159 5.74 18.28 9.88
CA LYS A 159 7.11 18.51 10.34
C LYS A 159 7.94 17.23 10.17
N ASP A 160 9.12 17.38 9.58
CA ASP A 160 10.11 16.31 9.52
C ASP A 160 10.75 16.06 10.90
N SER A 161 11.60 15.05 11.02
CA SER A 161 12.27 14.71 12.28
C SER A 161 13.18 15.78 12.84
N THR A 162 13.55 16.79 12.04
CA THR A 162 14.36 17.94 12.45
C THR A 162 13.50 19.16 12.84
N GLY A 163 12.16 19.02 12.71
CA GLY A 163 11.21 20.07 13.05
C GLY A 163 10.93 21.07 11.93
N HIS A 164 11.51 20.89 10.74
CA HIS A 164 11.22 21.74 9.59
C HIS A 164 9.88 21.38 8.96
N ASP A 165 9.20 22.40 8.42
CA ASP A 165 7.97 22.20 7.67
C ASP A 165 8.26 21.61 6.29
N VAL A 166 7.61 20.48 6.01
CA VAL A 166 7.60 19.83 4.70
C VAL A 166 6.23 20.03 4.09
N ALA A 167 6.16 20.53 2.86
CA ALA A 167 4.94 20.74 2.12
C ALA A 167 4.89 19.84 0.87
N VAL A 168 3.77 19.14 0.69
CA VAL A 168 3.51 18.24 -0.43
C VAL A 168 2.21 18.68 -1.10
N PRO A 169 2.19 18.93 -2.41
CA PRO A 169 0.94 19.20 -3.11
C PRO A 169 0.12 17.91 -3.23
N PHE A 170 -1.19 17.99 -3.01
CA PHE A 170 -2.14 16.94 -3.37
C PHE A 170 -3.18 17.50 -4.34
N SER A 171 -3.72 16.67 -5.21
CA SER A 171 -4.60 17.11 -6.28
C SER A 171 -6.06 16.88 -5.93
N PHE A 172 -6.91 17.84 -6.30
CA PHE A 172 -8.37 17.67 -6.28
C PHE A 172 -8.92 17.11 -7.59
N ARG A 173 -8.07 16.97 -8.63
CA ARG A 173 -8.51 16.46 -9.94
C ARG A 173 -9.00 15.02 -9.85
N GLY A 174 -10.30 14.83 -10.12
CA GLY A 174 -10.95 13.53 -10.06
C GLY A 174 -11.46 13.14 -8.66
N LEU A 175 -11.21 13.95 -7.62
CA LEU A 175 -11.68 13.66 -6.26
C LEU A 175 -13.21 13.53 -6.16
N PRO A 176 -14.04 14.40 -6.78
CA PRO A 176 -15.51 14.24 -6.74
C PRO A 176 -15.95 12.89 -7.27
N GLN A 177 -15.43 12.48 -8.44
CA GLN A 177 -15.78 11.22 -9.09
C GLN A 177 -15.29 10.01 -8.29
N ALA A 178 -14.08 10.11 -7.70
CA ALA A 178 -13.53 9.08 -6.82
C ALA A 178 -14.39 8.88 -5.56
N LEU A 179 -14.81 9.97 -4.91
CA LEU A 179 -15.72 9.94 -3.76
C LEU A 179 -17.09 9.36 -4.11
N ASP A 180 -17.63 9.68 -5.30
CA ASP A 180 -18.89 9.11 -5.78
C ASP A 180 -18.74 7.61 -6.12
N GLY A 181 -17.56 7.19 -6.62
CA GLY A 181 -17.20 5.78 -6.80
C GLY A 181 -17.11 5.04 -5.47
N LEU A 182 -16.45 5.64 -4.48
CA LEU A 182 -16.31 5.09 -3.12
C LEU A 182 -17.67 4.90 -2.45
N ALA A 183 -18.59 5.84 -2.60
CA ALA A 183 -19.93 5.76 -2.01
C ALA A 183 -20.83 4.67 -2.61
N LYS A 184 -20.48 4.14 -3.80
CA LYS A 184 -21.22 3.09 -4.52
C LYS A 184 -20.59 1.70 -4.38
N SER A 185 -19.46 1.58 -3.71
CA SER A 185 -18.64 0.37 -3.64
C SER A 185 -18.93 -0.50 -2.41
#